data_b17fb527d69f3f7a4275e1787d594435
#
_entry.id   b17fb527d69f3f7a4275e1787d594435
#
_cell.length_a   1.000
_cell.length_b   1.000
_cell.length_c   1.000
_cell.angle_alpha   90.00
_cell.angle_beta   90.00
_cell.angle_gamma   90.00
#
_symmetry.space_group_name_H-M   'P 1'
#
loop_
_entity.id
_entity.type
_entity.pdbx_description
1 polymer ?
#
loop_
_entity_poly.entity_id
_entity_poly.type
_entity_poly.pdbx_seq_one_letter_code
_entity_poly.pdbx_strand_id
1 'polypeptide(L)'
;MPTPFHARLLSGLLVLLLAGCSSLAPRPELPDQNAVALAQGTALDDLIDKAEAAHPGQSGFRLVREGPEAFAIRAHTALMAGRSLDVQTYIWKDDATGAFLAYRAIEAADRGVKVRLLVDDMDARGKNYKFAALAAHPNIEVRMFNPFGSRTGALQFAFEALGSFSR
;
A
#
# COMPACT_ATOMS: atom_id res chain seq x y z
N MET A 1 14.22 36.22 -42.38
CA MET A 1 12.79 36.43 -42.07
C MET A 1 12.57 36.04 -40.63
N PRO A 2 12.07 36.90 -39.73
CA PRO A 2 11.79 36.49 -38.35
C PRO A 2 10.63 35.52 -38.35
N THR A 3 10.81 34.36 -37.68
CA THR A 3 9.74 33.40 -37.51
C THR A 3 8.56 34.03 -36.75
N PRO A 4 7.32 33.87 -37.21
CA PRO A 4 6.16 34.50 -36.58
C PRO A 4 6.04 34.04 -35.13
N PHE A 5 5.64 34.94 -34.25
CA PHE A 5 5.52 34.72 -32.79
C PHE A 5 4.75 33.44 -32.44
N HIS A 6 3.72 33.13 -33.22
CA HIS A 6 2.94 31.90 -33.06
C HIS A 6 3.74 30.61 -33.32
N ALA A 7 4.69 30.61 -34.25
CA ALA A 7 5.54 29.46 -34.52
C ALA A 7 6.48 29.16 -33.34
N ARG A 8 7.02 30.23 -32.70
CA ARG A 8 7.85 30.08 -31.49
C ARG A 8 7.06 29.57 -30.29
N LEU A 9 5.81 30.03 -30.12
CA LEU A 9 4.89 29.52 -29.09
C LEU A 9 4.52 28.05 -29.32
N LEU A 10 4.20 27.68 -30.54
CA LEU A 10 3.90 26.29 -30.91
C LEU A 10 5.10 25.36 -30.69
N SER A 11 6.32 25.82 -31.10
CA SER A 11 7.54 25.03 -30.86
C SER A 11 7.85 24.89 -29.36
N GLY A 12 7.64 25.91 -28.54
CA GLY A 12 7.81 25.88 -27.11
C GLY A 12 6.81 24.93 -26.46
N LEU A 13 5.55 24.97 -26.88
CA LEU A 13 4.51 24.05 -26.40
C LEU A 13 4.78 22.57 -26.78
N LEU A 14 5.28 22.34 -28.01
CA LEU A 14 5.67 21.02 -28.48
C LEU A 14 6.84 20.45 -27.70
N VAL A 15 7.86 21.27 -27.38
CA VAL A 15 9.00 20.87 -26.54
C VAL A 15 8.54 20.55 -25.12
N LEU A 16 7.63 21.32 -24.55
CA LEU A 16 7.03 21.06 -23.25
C LEU A 16 6.23 19.75 -23.22
N LEU A 17 5.49 19.44 -24.29
CA LEU A 17 4.75 18.19 -24.42
C LEU A 17 5.67 16.97 -24.59
N LEU A 18 6.79 17.12 -25.28
CA LEU A 18 7.79 16.06 -25.45
C LEU A 18 8.63 15.81 -24.20
N ALA A 19 8.83 16.83 -23.35
CA ALA A 19 9.50 16.68 -22.05
C ALA A 19 8.66 15.94 -21.00
N GLY A 20 7.38 15.69 -21.27
CA GLY A 20 6.45 15.01 -20.36
C GLY A 20 6.64 13.50 -20.22
N CYS A 21 7.52 12.87 -21.02
CA CYS A 21 7.85 11.46 -20.87
C CYS A 21 8.93 11.26 -19.80
N SER A 22 8.61 11.54 -18.53
CA SER A 22 9.51 11.14 -17.44
C SER A 22 9.42 9.62 -17.26
N SER A 23 10.55 8.92 -17.42
CA SER A 23 10.67 7.54 -17.03
C SER A 23 10.53 7.43 -15.51
N LEU A 24 9.75 6.46 -15.04
CA LEU A 24 9.76 6.11 -13.61
C LEU A 24 11.18 5.76 -13.17
N ALA A 25 11.50 6.08 -11.92
CA ALA A 25 12.71 5.57 -11.31
C ALA A 25 12.76 4.04 -11.47
N PRO A 26 13.93 3.46 -11.81
CA PRO A 26 14.04 2.02 -11.94
C PRO A 26 13.58 1.36 -10.62
N ARG A 27 12.78 0.30 -10.74
CA ARG A 27 12.34 -0.48 -9.59
C ARG A 27 13.58 -1.04 -8.88
N PRO A 28 13.74 -0.84 -7.56
CA PRO A 28 14.80 -1.50 -6.83
C PRO A 28 14.63 -3.02 -6.95
N GLU A 29 15.71 -3.74 -7.17
CA GLU A 29 15.72 -5.19 -7.13
C GLU A 29 15.50 -5.61 -5.66
N LEU A 30 14.31 -6.10 -5.38
CA LEU A 30 13.94 -6.64 -4.08
C LEU A 30 13.86 -8.18 -4.21
N PRO A 31 14.27 -8.91 -3.19
CA PRO A 31 14.12 -10.36 -3.21
C PRO A 31 12.65 -10.75 -3.32
N ASP A 32 12.39 -11.81 -4.07
CA ASP A 32 11.06 -12.38 -4.18
C ASP A 32 10.54 -12.84 -2.82
N GLN A 33 9.30 -12.56 -2.56
CA GLN A 33 8.63 -13.01 -1.34
C GLN A 33 7.51 -13.97 -1.69
N ASN A 34 7.58 -15.14 -1.12
CA ASN A 34 6.51 -16.12 -1.21
C ASN A 34 5.50 -15.94 -0.06
N ALA A 35 4.29 -16.41 -0.29
CA ALA A 35 3.32 -16.55 0.78
C ALA A 35 3.89 -17.45 1.89
N VAL A 36 3.54 -17.16 3.14
CA VAL A 36 3.87 -18.06 4.25
C VAL A 36 3.13 -19.37 4.02
N ALA A 37 3.83 -20.50 4.18
CA ALA A 37 3.25 -21.80 3.96
C ALA A 37 1.99 -22.00 4.81
N LEU A 38 0.97 -22.62 4.20
CA LEU A 38 -0.23 -23.00 4.92
C LEU A 38 0.16 -24.00 6.02
N ALA A 39 -0.28 -23.76 7.22
CA ALA A 39 -0.11 -24.63 8.36
C ALA A 39 -1.35 -24.45 9.25
N GLN A 40 -1.73 -25.48 9.99
CA GLN A 40 -2.84 -25.43 10.94
C GLN A 40 -2.36 -25.00 12.33
N GLY A 41 -3.27 -24.67 13.22
CA GLY A 41 -3.01 -24.43 14.64
C GLY A 41 -3.02 -22.99 15.08
N THR A 42 -3.67 -22.10 14.31
CA THR A 42 -3.99 -20.76 14.81
C THR A 42 -5.49 -20.64 15.14
N ALA A 43 -5.85 -19.70 16.01
CA ALA A 43 -7.26 -19.44 16.34
C ALA A 43 -8.10 -19.05 15.10
N LEU A 44 -7.47 -18.47 14.08
CA LEU A 44 -8.13 -18.15 12.82
C LEU A 44 -8.38 -19.41 11.99
N ASP A 45 -7.42 -20.34 11.95
CA ASP A 45 -7.61 -21.63 11.27
C ASP A 45 -8.81 -22.39 11.90
N ASP A 46 -8.85 -22.50 13.22
CA ASP A 46 -9.94 -23.19 13.94
C ASP A 46 -11.32 -22.59 13.63
N LEU A 47 -11.37 -21.27 13.40
CA LEU A 47 -12.60 -20.59 13.04
C LEU A 47 -13.02 -20.87 11.60
N ILE A 48 -12.06 -20.86 10.66
CA ILE A 48 -12.30 -21.02 9.22
C ILE A 48 -12.55 -22.49 8.87
N ASP A 49 -11.77 -23.42 9.43
CA ASP A 49 -11.89 -24.86 9.17
C ASP A 49 -13.30 -25.38 9.38
N LYS A 50 -14.02 -24.87 10.38
CA LYS A 50 -15.43 -25.22 10.63
C LYS A 50 -16.35 -24.79 9.49
N ALA A 51 -16.11 -23.61 8.93
CA ALA A 51 -16.89 -23.10 7.81
C ALA A 51 -16.55 -23.84 6.51
N GLU A 52 -15.27 -24.12 6.28
CA GLU A 52 -14.79 -24.85 5.10
C GLU A 52 -15.27 -26.31 5.10
N ALA A 53 -15.25 -26.98 6.26
CA ALA A 53 -15.75 -28.35 6.40
C ALA A 53 -17.25 -28.48 6.04
N ALA A 54 -18.03 -27.44 6.27
CA ALA A 54 -19.44 -27.40 5.90
C ALA A 54 -19.68 -27.12 4.41
N HIS A 55 -18.66 -26.59 3.70
CA HIS A 55 -18.77 -26.13 2.30
C HIS A 55 -17.53 -26.53 1.47
N PRO A 56 -17.21 -27.83 1.33
CA PRO A 56 -15.99 -28.28 0.67
C PRO A 56 -15.93 -27.82 -0.80
N GLY A 57 -14.79 -27.24 -1.19
CA GLY A 57 -14.55 -26.74 -2.54
C GLY A 57 -15.30 -25.45 -2.91
N GLN A 58 -15.90 -24.78 -1.93
CA GLN A 58 -16.59 -23.50 -2.13
C GLN A 58 -15.82 -22.34 -1.49
N SER A 59 -16.06 -21.13 -2.00
CA SER A 59 -15.56 -19.90 -1.40
C SER A 59 -16.67 -19.17 -0.65
N GLY A 60 -16.38 -18.73 0.56
CA GLY A 60 -17.31 -17.98 1.38
C GLY A 60 -17.13 -16.47 1.23
N PHE A 61 -18.23 -15.72 1.13
CA PHE A 61 -18.22 -14.25 1.03
C PHE A 61 -19.21 -13.67 2.04
N ARG A 62 -18.79 -12.59 2.69
CA ARG A 62 -19.66 -11.79 3.54
C ARG A 62 -19.66 -10.35 3.06
N LEU A 63 -20.83 -9.79 2.77
CA LEU A 63 -20.98 -8.39 2.47
C LEU A 63 -20.96 -7.58 3.78
N VAL A 64 -19.98 -6.69 3.92
CA VAL A 64 -19.87 -5.74 5.04
C VAL A 64 -20.27 -4.36 4.52
N ARG A 65 -21.36 -3.82 5.00
CA ARG A 65 -21.96 -2.59 4.48
C ARG A 65 -21.54 -1.33 5.26
N GLU A 66 -21.22 -1.50 6.53
CA GLU A 66 -20.96 -0.39 7.44
C GLU A 66 -19.46 -0.20 7.69
N GLY A 67 -18.98 1.05 7.64
CA GLY A 67 -17.58 1.39 7.86
C GLY A 67 -17.05 0.96 9.24
N PRO A 68 -17.75 1.21 10.34
CA PRO A 68 -17.33 0.75 11.66
C PRO A 68 -17.20 -0.77 11.77
N GLU A 69 -18.11 -1.53 11.14
CA GLU A 69 -18.03 -2.98 11.09
C GLU A 69 -16.79 -3.44 10.30
N ALA A 70 -16.56 -2.84 9.13
CA ALA A 70 -15.39 -3.15 8.31
C ALA A 70 -14.07 -2.86 9.05
N PHE A 71 -14.01 -1.77 9.80
CA PHE A 71 -12.87 -1.42 10.63
C PHE A 71 -12.66 -2.44 11.76
N ALA A 72 -13.74 -2.81 12.48
CA ALA A 72 -13.68 -3.78 13.55
C ALA A 72 -13.20 -5.16 13.06
N ILE A 73 -13.67 -5.61 11.90
CA ILE A 73 -13.23 -6.86 11.27
C ILE A 73 -11.73 -6.81 10.98
N ARG A 74 -11.22 -5.75 10.37
CA ARG A 74 -9.77 -5.60 10.10
C ARG A 74 -8.93 -5.63 11.36
N ALA A 75 -9.34 -4.88 12.39
CA ALA A 75 -8.64 -4.82 13.66
C ALA A 75 -8.65 -6.19 14.38
N HIS A 76 -9.76 -6.90 14.32
CA HIS A 76 -9.89 -8.22 14.93
C HIS A 76 -9.11 -9.30 14.17
N THR A 77 -9.11 -9.25 12.84
CA THR A 77 -8.28 -10.13 12.01
C THR A 77 -6.80 -9.96 12.32
N ALA A 78 -6.32 -8.72 12.46
CA ALA A 78 -4.94 -8.45 12.85
C ALA A 78 -4.61 -8.98 14.26
N LEU A 79 -5.56 -8.89 15.21
CA LEU A 79 -5.43 -9.44 16.55
C LEU A 79 -5.33 -10.97 16.53
N MET A 80 -6.10 -11.63 15.66
CA MET A 80 -6.14 -13.10 15.55
C MET A 80 -5.03 -13.69 14.67
N ALA A 81 -4.33 -12.87 13.89
CA ALA A 81 -3.25 -13.34 13.03
C ALA A 81 -2.20 -14.11 13.85
N GLY A 82 -1.89 -15.32 13.42
CA GLY A 82 -0.98 -16.21 14.14
C GLY A 82 0.33 -16.54 13.38
N ARG A 83 0.38 -16.35 12.04
CA ARG A 83 1.57 -16.64 11.22
C ARG A 83 2.01 -15.46 10.38
N SER A 84 1.10 -14.90 9.61
CA SER A 84 1.36 -13.73 8.77
C SER A 84 0.18 -12.77 8.78
N LEU A 85 0.48 -11.51 8.54
CA LEU A 85 -0.48 -10.44 8.36
C LEU A 85 -0.06 -9.60 7.17
N ASP A 86 -0.75 -9.77 6.04
CA ASP A 86 -0.52 -9.03 4.82
C ASP A 86 -1.56 -7.93 4.68
N VAL A 87 -1.11 -6.67 4.71
CA VAL A 87 -1.99 -5.50 4.64
C VAL A 87 -1.67 -4.73 3.37
N GLN A 88 -2.65 -4.64 2.48
CA GLN A 88 -2.62 -3.76 1.32
C GLN A 88 -3.57 -2.59 1.52
N THR A 89 -3.09 -1.37 1.34
CA THR A 89 -3.95 -0.21 1.45
C THR A 89 -3.55 0.89 0.48
N TYR A 90 -4.56 1.47 -0.19
CA TYR A 90 -4.39 2.63 -1.04
C TYR A 90 -4.22 3.90 -0.20
N ILE A 91 -5.03 4.04 0.86
CA ILE A 91 -5.01 5.20 1.75
C ILE A 91 -4.80 4.72 3.19
N TRP A 92 -3.73 5.21 3.81
CA TRP A 92 -3.49 5.04 5.24
C TRP A 92 -3.61 6.37 5.95
N LYS A 93 -4.78 6.68 6.48
CA LYS A 93 -5.02 7.96 7.15
C LYS A 93 -4.20 8.11 8.42
N ASP A 94 -3.70 9.33 8.63
CA ASP A 94 -2.99 9.72 9.85
C ASP A 94 -3.99 10.23 10.91
N ASP A 95 -4.88 9.32 11.32
CA ASP A 95 -5.94 9.56 12.30
C ASP A 95 -5.97 8.44 13.35
N ALA A 96 -6.94 8.48 14.24
CA ALA A 96 -7.10 7.46 15.28
C ALA A 96 -7.28 6.05 14.72
N THR A 97 -7.94 5.88 13.57
CA THR A 97 -8.16 4.57 12.96
C THR A 97 -6.88 4.01 12.35
N GLY A 98 -6.11 4.86 11.65
CA GLY A 98 -4.81 4.48 11.10
C GLY A 98 -3.78 4.17 12.18
N ALA A 99 -3.75 4.96 13.26
CA ALA A 99 -2.90 4.72 14.42
C ALA A 99 -3.25 3.41 15.13
N PHE A 100 -4.55 3.10 15.27
CA PHE A 100 -5.00 1.85 15.87
C PHE A 100 -4.63 0.62 15.03
N LEU A 101 -4.76 0.68 13.71
CA LEU A 101 -4.33 -0.42 12.83
C LEU A 101 -2.80 -0.60 12.86
N ALA A 102 -2.02 0.48 12.93
CA ALA A 102 -0.58 0.40 13.11
C ALA A 102 -0.21 -0.28 14.44
N TYR A 103 -0.88 0.09 15.52
CA TYR A 103 -0.73 -0.56 16.81
C TYR A 103 -1.04 -2.07 16.74
N ARG A 104 -2.13 -2.47 16.09
CA ARG A 104 -2.48 -3.88 15.87
C ARG A 104 -1.43 -4.64 15.03
N ALA A 105 -0.82 -3.97 14.05
CA ALA A 105 0.27 -4.54 13.28
C ALA A 105 1.52 -4.77 14.15
N ILE A 106 1.86 -3.82 15.03
CA ILE A 106 2.95 -3.96 16.00
C ILE A 106 2.66 -5.11 16.98
N GLU A 107 1.47 -5.14 17.57
CA GLU A 107 1.09 -6.23 18.49
C GLU A 107 1.19 -7.62 17.81
N ALA A 108 0.80 -7.73 16.55
CA ALA A 108 0.97 -8.97 15.80
C ALA A 108 2.46 -9.32 15.62
N ALA A 109 3.27 -8.34 15.25
CA ALA A 109 4.72 -8.51 15.08
C ALA A 109 5.43 -8.88 16.38
N ASP A 110 5.04 -8.29 17.51
CA ASP A 110 5.53 -8.62 18.87
C ASP A 110 5.23 -10.09 19.25
N ARG A 111 4.11 -10.64 18.76
CA ARG A 111 3.78 -12.07 18.91
C ARG A 111 4.55 -12.99 17.96
N GLY A 112 5.44 -12.46 17.12
CA GLY A 112 6.21 -13.22 16.13
C GLY A 112 5.52 -13.40 14.78
N VAL A 113 4.38 -12.75 14.54
CA VAL A 113 3.68 -12.77 13.26
C VAL A 113 4.49 -11.99 12.22
N LYS A 114 4.71 -12.55 11.03
CA LYS A 114 5.32 -11.84 9.92
C LYS A 114 4.33 -10.84 9.32
N VAL A 115 4.59 -9.56 9.52
CA VAL A 115 3.74 -8.46 9.03
C VAL A 115 4.34 -7.86 7.75
N ARG A 116 3.53 -7.76 6.69
CA ARG A 116 3.91 -7.10 5.43
C ARG A 116 2.89 -6.02 5.10
N LEU A 117 3.37 -4.79 4.99
CA LEU A 117 2.55 -3.64 4.65
C LEU A 117 2.89 -3.18 3.23
N LEU A 118 1.92 -3.18 2.33
CA LEU A 118 2.03 -2.58 1.01
C LEU A 118 1.14 -1.33 0.97
N VAL A 119 1.79 -0.16 0.90
CA VAL A 119 1.13 1.14 0.98
C VAL A 119 1.34 1.89 -0.33
N ASP A 120 0.29 2.49 -0.87
CA ASP A 120 0.42 3.34 -2.05
C ASP A 120 1.08 4.67 -1.69
N ASP A 121 2.03 5.10 -2.53
CA ASP A 121 2.78 6.33 -2.28
C ASP A 121 1.95 7.61 -2.46
N MET A 122 0.80 7.53 -3.11
CA MET A 122 -0.11 8.65 -3.29
C MET A 122 -0.49 9.32 -1.96
N ASP A 123 -0.72 8.53 -0.91
CA ASP A 123 -1.10 9.02 0.43
C ASP A 123 0.06 8.96 1.45
N ALA A 124 1.22 8.44 1.06
CA ALA A 124 2.35 8.26 1.97
C ALA A 124 3.21 9.53 2.18
N ARG A 125 3.00 10.57 1.37
CA ARG A 125 3.75 11.83 1.46
C ARG A 125 3.63 12.46 2.85
N GLY A 126 4.78 12.82 3.43
CA GLY A 126 4.85 13.38 4.79
C GLY A 126 4.76 12.36 5.93
N LYS A 127 4.54 11.07 5.61
CA LYS A 127 4.42 10.00 6.61
C LYS A 127 5.63 9.06 6.64
N ASN A 128 6.70 9.36 5.91
CA ASN A 128 7.87 8.50 5.78
C ASN A 128 8.45 8.03 7.11
N TYR A 129 8.51 8.91 8.09
CA TYR A 129 9.05 8.60 9.41
C TYR A 129 8.19 7.56 10.17
N LYS A 130 6.87 7.57 9.97
CA LYS A 130 5.95 6.60 10.59
C LYS A 130 6.13 5.21 9.99
N PHE A 131 6.20 5.13 8.66
CA PHE A 131 6.46 3.87 7.98
C PHE A 131 7.87 3.34 8.24
N ALA A 132 8.88 4.23 8.36
CA ALA A 132 10.22 3.85 8.76
C ALA A 132 10.25 3.33 10.21
N ALA A 133 9.49 3.94 11.12
CA ALA A 133 9.38 3.46 12.49
C ALA A 133 8.72 2.06 12.55
N LEU A 134 7.69 1.80 11.75
CA LEU A 134 7.11 0.46 11.63
C LEU A 134 8.12 -0.55 11.06
N ALA A 135 8.84 -0.17 10.00
CA ALA A 135 9.85 -1.02 9.35
C ALA A 135 11.10 -1.27 10.23
N ALA A 136 11.29 -0.52 11.31
CA ALA A 136 12.36 -0.78 12.27
C ALA A 136 12.08 -2.03 13.13
N HIS A 137 10.83 -2.52 13.17
CA HIS A 137 10.51 -3.77 13.85
C HIS A 137 10.97 -4.99 13.01
N PRO A 138 11.67 -5.98 13.59
CA PRO A 138 12.27 -7.10 12.83
C PRO A 138 11.22 -7.96 12.08
N ASN A 139 10.00 -8.00 12.56
CA ASN A 139 8.90 -8.78 11.96
C ASN A 139 7.97 -7.93 11.07
N ILE A 140 8.28 -6.65 10.84
CA ILE A 140 7.47 -5.78 9.97
C ILE A 140 8.27 -5.38 8.74
N GLU A 141 7.74 -5.65 7.57
CA GLU A 141 8.25 -5.16 6.30
C GLU A 141 7.26 -4.18 5.69
N VAL A 142 7.76 -3.02 5.27
CA VAL A 142 6.96 -2.00 4.59
C VAL A 142 7.47 -1.80 3.18
N ARG A 143 6.57 -1.91 2.20
CA ARG A 143 6.86 -1.60 0.79
C ARG A 143 5.92 -0.52 0.28
N MET A 144 6.46 0.36 -0.56
CA MET A 144 5.68 1.37 -1.25
C MET A 144 5.29 0.87 -2.64
N PHE A 145 4.03 0.98 -2.98
CA PHE A 145 3.51 0.77 -4.32
C PHE A 145 3.48 2.11 -5.07
N ASN A 146 3.74 2.11 -6.37
CA ASN A 146 3.82 3.31 -7.21
C ASN A 146 4.68 4.44 -6.62
N PRO A 147 5.94 4.21 -6.27
CA PRO A 147 6.75 5.23 -5.63
C PRO A 147 6.97 6.42 -6.57
N PHE A 148 6.74 7.64 -6.07
CA PHE A 148 7.06 8.87 -6.79
C PHE A 148 8.56 9.11 -6.78
N GLY A 149 9.12 9.52 -7.95
CA GLY A 149 10.54 9.84 -8.08
C GLY A 149 10.96 11.06 -7.29
N SER A 150 10.04 12.02 -7.08
CA SER A 150 10.27 13.19 -6.24
C SER A 150 9.16 13.37 -5.20
N ARG A 151 9.58 13.39 -3.95
CA ARG A 151 8.68 13.62 -2.81
C ARG A 151 8.82 15.02 -2.20
N THR A 152 9.82 15.81 -2.63
CA THR A 152 10.19 17.09 -2.02
C THR A 152 9.69 18.30 -2.77
N GLY A 153 9.52 18.24 -4.10
CA GLY A 153 9.04 19.33 -4.93
C GLY A 153 7.54 19.30 -5.18
N ALA A 154 6.78 20.31 -4.74
CA ALA A 154 5.33 20.33 -4.93
C ALA A 154 4.92 20.30 -6.41
N LEU A 155 5.63 21.01 -7.27
CA LEU A 155 5.36 21.04 -8.72
C LEU A 155 5.69 19.70 -9.37
N GLN A 156 6.84 19.11 -9.05
CA GLN A 156 7.27 17.84 -9.62
C GLN A 156 6.33 16.72 -9.17
N PHE A 157 5.93 16.70 -7.89
CA PHE A 157 4.93 15.79 -7.39
C PHE A 157 3.60 15.94 -8.13
N ALA A 158 3.12 17.16 -8.36
CA ALA A 158 1.88 17.40 -9.10
C ALA A 158 1.94 16.86 -10.53
N PHE A 159 3.06 17.06 -11.25
CA PHE A 159 3.24 16.52 -12.60
C PHE A 159 3.30 14.98 -12.61
N GLU A 160 3.99 14.37 -11.67
CA GLU A 160 4.07 12.91 -11.56
C GLU A 160 2.71 12.31 -11.17
N ALA A 161 1.97 12.95 -10.25
CA ALA A 161 0.63 12.53 -9.86
C ALA A 161 -0.34 12.56 -11.05
N LEU A 162 -0.34 13.62 -11.84
CA LEU A 162 -1.15 13.72 -13.06
C LEU A 162 -0.81 12.63 -14.07
N GLY A 163 0.48 12.30 -14.23
CA GLY A 163 0.95 11.22 -15.11
C GLY A 163 0.60 9.81 -14.60
N SER A 164 0.47 9.61 -13.29
CA SER A 164 0.16 8.29 -12.71
C SER A 164 -1.33 7.93 -12.78
N PHE A 165 -2.24 8.90 -12.90
CA PHE A 165 -3.66 8.64 -13.15
C PHE A 165 -3.96 8.05 -14.54
N SER A 166 -3.01 8.11 -15.45
CA SER A 166 -3.15 7.58 -16.82
C SER A 166 -2.64 6.13 -16.99
N ARG A 167 -2.27 5.47 -15.92
CA ARG A 167 -1.79 4.08 -15.88
C ARG A 167 -2.68 3.21 -15.01
#